data_3b8f86a6f6b63f926a2aeb9b82b24ec1
#
_entry.id   3b8f86a6f6b63f926a2aeb9b82b24ec1
#
_cell.length_a   1.000
_cell.length_b   1.000
_cell.length_c   1.000
_cell.angle_alpha   90.00
_cell.angle_beta   90.00
_cell.angle_gamma   90.00
#
_symmetry.space_group_name_H-M   'P 1'
#
loop_
_entity.id
_entity.type
_entity.pdbx_description
1 polymer ?
#
loop_
_entity_poly.entity_id
_entity_poly.type
_entity_poly.pdbx_seq_one_letter_code
_entity_poly.pdbx_strand_id
1 'polypeptide(L)'
;AYLLQSRGYKVRIRKLDPYLNVDPGTMSPFQHGEVFVTDDGAETDLDLGHYERFTGISAKKSDNITTGKIYNDVLKKEREGKYLGKTVQVIPHITDRIKEFIKNDSSKEDFVICEIGGIVGDIESLPFIEAIRQFANDIGKKNALFIHLTLVPYLKSSDEIKSKPTQHSVKELRSIGVQPDIIICRSERPIPLEHRKKISLFCNVDIKNVIETVDVRTIYEAPISFFREKLDVQVLNYFKLKSKKPANLKPWKKITKIILQTKKQVNIA
;
A
#
# COMPACT_ATOMS: atom_id res chain seq x y z
N ALA A 1 -5.52 -0.65 7.02
CA ALA A 1 -6.99 -0.50 6.87
C ALA A 1 -7.73 -0.99 8.12
N TYR A 2 -7.74 -2.30 8.39
CA TYR A 2 -8.50 -2.89 9.51
C TYR A 2 -8.29 -2.18 10.86
N LEU A 3 -7.07 -1.83 11.22
CA LEU A 3 -6.80 -1.15 12.49
C LEU A 3 -7.52 0.20 12.59
N LEU A 4 -7.56 0.98 11.53
CA LEU A 4 -8.31 2.25 11.48
C LEU A 4 -9.83 2.01 11.54
N GLN A 5 -10.33 0.99 10.84
CA GLN A 5 -11.74 0.58 10.94
C GLN A 5 -12.09 0.18 12.38
N SER A 6 -11.22 -0.58 13.03
CA SER A 6 -11.43 -0.99 14.43
C SER A 6 -11.42 0.21 15.39
N ARG A 7 -10.79 1.32 15.02
CA ARG A 7 -10.83 2.61 15.72
C ARG A 7 -12.07 3.46 15.39
N GLY A 8 -12.94 2.98 14.49
CA GLY A 8 -14.21 3.63 14.14
C GLY A 8 -14.18 4.51 12.91
N TYR A 9 -13.15 4.41 12.08
CA TYR A 9 -13.02 5.17 10.85
C TYR A 9 -13.50 4.37 9.63
N LYS A 10 -14.05 5.05 8.65
CA LYS A 10 -14.37 4.49 7.34
C LYS A 10 -13.11 4.50 6.49
N VAL A 11 -12.74 3.35 5.96
CA VAL A 11 -11.48 3.18 5.21
C VAL A 11 -11.76 2.46 3.91
N ARG A 12 -11.22 2.99 2.83
CA ARG A 12 -11.19 2.36 1.52
C ARG A 12 -9.75 2.11 1.09
N ILE A 13 -9.50 1.03 0.37
CA ILE A 13 -8.19 0.71 -0.18
C ILE A 13 -8.29 0.74 -1.70
N ARG A 14 -7.26 1.28 -2.35
CA ARG A 14 -7.11 1.33 -3.80
C ARG A 14 -5.77 0.77 -4.20
N LYS A 15 -5.76 0.02 -5.27
CA LYS A 15 -4.57 -0.55 -5.90
C LYS A 15 -4.24 0.20 -7.18
N LEU A 16 -2.99 0.62 -7.30
CA LEU A 16 -2.42 1.26 -8.48
C LEU A 16 -1.33 0.35 -9.03
N ASP A 17 -1.59 -0.28 -10.16
CA ASP A 17 -0.71 -1.30 -10.74
C ASP A 17 0.09 -0.72 -11.90
N PRO A 18 1.44 -0.70 -11.83
CA PRO A 18 2.27 -0.05 -12.83
C PRO A 18 2.47 -0.85 -14.12
N TYR A 19 1.93 -2.06 -14.24
CA TYR A 19 2.06 -2.83 -15.48
C TYR A 19 1.18 -2.28 -16.63
N LEU A 20 1.61 -2.54 -17.88
CA LEU A 20 0.95 -2.05 -19.10
C LEU A 20 -0.29 -2.85 -19.50
N ASN A 21 -0.57 -3.99 -18.89
CA ASN A 21 -1.79 -4.73 -19.15
C ASN A 21 -3.01 -3.86 -18.77
N VAL A 22 -4.06 -3.90 -19.61
CA VAL A 22 -5.32 -3.19 -19.30
C VAL A 22 -5.99 -3.78 -18.06
N ASP A 23 -5.94 -5.09 -17.93
CA ASP A 23 -6.33 -5.86 -16.75
C ASP A 23 -5.46 -7.12 -16.64
N PRO A 24 -5.51 -7.86 -15.51
CA PRO A 24 -4.69 -9.05 -15.32
C PRO A 24 -5.26 -10.32 -15.95
N GLY A 25 -6.43 -10.28 -16.62
CA GLY A 25 -7.12 -11.47 -17.14
C GLY A 25 -6.31 -12.29 -18.13
N THR A 26 -5.36 -11.66 -18.85
CA THR A 26 -4.46 -12.34 -19.80
C THR A 26 -3.07 -12.62 -19.23
N MET A 27 -2.82 -12.28 -17.98
CA MET A 27 -1.53 -12.47 -17.33
C MET A 27 -1.35 -13.91 -16.86
N SER A 28 -0.11 -14.39 -16.88
CA SER A 28 0.21 -15.73 -16.38
C SER A 28 0.06 -15.78 -14.86
N PRO A 29 -0.75 -16.71 -14.31
CA PRO A 29 -0.87 -16.86 -12.86
C PRO A 29 0.43 -17.22 -12.17
N PHE A 30 1.38 -17.86 -12.90
CA PHE A 30 2.70 -18.21 -12.37
C PHE A 30 3.60 -16.97 -12.16
N GLN A 31 3.33 -15.86 -12.86
CA GLN A 31 4.09 -14.63 -12.74
C GLN A 31 3.44 -13.63 -11.78
N HIS A 32 2.12 -13.50 -11.81
CA HIS A 32 1.38 -12.45 -11.11
C HIS A 32 0.38 -12.98 -10.08
N GLY A 33 0.30 -14.30 -9.87
CA GLY A 33 -0.74 -14.90 -9.06
C GLY A 33 -2.08 -15.00 -9.80
N GLU A 34 -3.11 -15.37 -9.06
CA GLU A 34 -4.46 -15.56 -9.61
C GLU A 34 -5.17 -14.21 -9.79
N VAL A 35 -6.08 -14.16 -10.75
CA VAL A 35 -6.96 -13.01 -10.98
C VAL A 35 -8.08 -13.02 -9.95
N PHE A 36 -8.34 -11.87 -9.34
CA PHE A 36 -9.50 -11.66 -8.49
C PHE A 36 -10.58 -10.90 -9.27
N VAL A 37 -11.81 -11.40 -9.25
CA VAL A 37 -12.96 -10.75 -9.90
C VAL A 37 -13.83 -10.12 -8.83
N THR A 38 -14.05 -8.80 -8.95
CA THR A 38 -14.92 -8.05 -8.05
C THR A 38 -16.40 -8.34 -8.31
N ASP A 39 -17.27 -8.05 -7.33
CA ASP A 39 -18.73 -8.25 -7.47
C ASP A 39 -19.33 -7.47 -8.67
N ASP A 40 -18.74 -6.35 -9.05
CA ASP A 40 -19.14 -5.55 -10.23
C ASP A 40 -18.41 -5.94 -11.52
N GLY A 41 -17.73 -7.11 -11.53
CA GLY A 41 -17.19 -7.77 -12.72
C GLY A 41 -15.87 -7.17 -13.24
N ALA A 42 -15.04 -6.56 -12.38
CA ALA A 42 -13.68 -6.18 -12.76
C ALA A 42 -12.71 -7.33 -12.50
N GLU A 43 -11.88 -7.62 -13.48
CA GLU A 43 -10.69 -8.45 -13.29
C GLU A 43 -9.58 -7.58 -12.68
N THR A 44 -9.01 -8.05 -11.57
CA THR A 44 -8.04 -7.29 -10.78
C THR A 44 -6.95 -8.21 -10.24
N ASP A 45 -5.89 -7.62 -9.70
CA ASP A 45 -4.87 -8.34 -8.94
C ASP A 45 -5.48 -9.00 -7.69
N LEU A 46 -4.92 -10.13 -7.29
CA LEU A 46 -5.32 -10.90 -6.09
C LEU A 46 -5.31 -10.06 -4.81
N ASP A 47 -4.54 -9.00 -4.76
CA ASP A 47 -4.45 -8.09 -3.63
C ASP A 47 -5.82 -7.53 -3.20
N LEU A 48 -6.74 -7.29 -4.16
CA LEU A 48 -8.09 -6.81 -3.83
C LEU A 48 -8.88 -7.85 -3.02
N GLY A 49 -8.69 -9.13 -3.31
CA GLY A 49 -9.27 -10.21 -2.51
C GLY A 49 -8.72 -10.24 -1.08
N HIS A 50 -7.44 -9.95 -0.91
CA HIS A 50 -6.85 -9.77 0.42
C HIS A 50 -7.43 -8.55 1.14
N TYR A 51 -7.64 -7.43 0.43
CA TYR A 51 -8.24 -6.24 1.04
C TYR A 51 -9.65 -6.54 1.56
N GLU A 52 -10.49 -7.21 0.77
CA GLU A 52 -11.82 -7.66 1.20
C GLU A 52 -11.75 -8.56 2.42
N ARG A 53 -10.86 -9.55 2.40
CA ARG A 53 -10.69 -10.51 3.50
C ARG A 53 -10.36 -9.82 4.82
N PHE A 54 -9.51 -8.79 4.80
CA PHE A 54 -9.08 -8.10 6.00
C PHE A 54 -10.02 -6.97 6.44
N THR A 55 -10.73 -6.35 5.52
CA THR A 55 -11.59 -5.19 5.80
C THR A 55 -13.07 -5.54 5.92
N GLY A 56 -13.50 -6.63 5.30
CA GLY A 56 -14.91 -6.98 5.16
C GLY A 56 -15.68 -6.02 4.24
N ILE A 57 -14.99 -5.29 3.38
CA ILE A 57 -15.58 -4.35 2.40
C ILE A 57 -15.30 -4.88 1.01
N SER A 58 -16.37 -5.07 0.20
CA SER A 58 -16.24 -5.50 -1.19
C SER A 58 -15.50 -4.44 -2.02
N ALA A 59 -14.49 -4.89 -2.76
CA ALA A 59 -13.78 -4.08 -3.72
C ALA A 59 -14.64 -3.85 -4.98
N LYS A 60 -14.36 -2.77 -5.67
CA LYS A 60 -15.08 -2.35 -6.88
C LYS A 60 -14.10 -2.06 -8.01
N LYS A 61 -14.62 -1.98 -9.25
CA LYS A 61 -13.87 -1.50 -10.42
C LYS A 61 -13.09 -0.21 -10.16
N SER A 62 -13.68 0.68 -9.33
CA SER A 62 -13.08 1.96 -8.96
C SER A 62 -11.97 1.84 -7.91
N ASP A 63 -11.62 0.64 -7.45
CA ASP A 63 -10.56 0.42 -6.46
C ASP A 63 -9.25 -0.10 -7.08
N ASN A 64 -9.26 -0.39 -8.39
CA ASN A 64 -8.06 -0.78 -9.11
C ASN A 64 -7.89 0.00 -10.41
N ILE A 65 -6.66 0.42 -10.69
CA ILE A 65 -6.29 1.01 -11.97
C ILE A 65 -4.88 0.53 -12.37
N THR A 66 -4.73 0.22 -13.66
CA THR A 66 -3.44 -0.17 -14.25
C THR A 66 -2.89 0.96 -15.11
N THR A 67 -1.58 0.95 -15.37
CA THR A 67 -0.96 1.83 -16.35
C THR A 67 -1.67 1.70 -17.71
N GLY A 68 -1.98 0.47 -18.15
CA GLY A 68 -2.66 0.23 -19.41
C GLY A 68 -4.01 0.93 -19.49
N LYS A 69 -4.84 0.85 -18.45
CA LYS A 69 -6.14 1.59 -18.38
C LYS A 69 -5.95 3.10 -18.46
N ILE A 70 -4.94 3.65 -17.75
CA ILE A 70 -4.67 5.09 -17.74
C ILE A 70 -4.25 5.58 -19.11
N TYR A 71 -3.27 4.93 -19.74
CA TYR A 71 -2.77 5.33 -21.04
C TYR A 71 -3.83 5.16 -22.11
N ASN A 72 -4.59 4.07 -22.10
CA ASN A 72 -5.69 3.85 -23.05
C ASN A 72 -6.75 4.97 -22.97
N ASP A 73 -7.14 5.38 -21.76
CA ASP A 73 -8.09 6.48 -21.55
C ASP A 73 -7.55 7.82 -22.07
N VAL A 74 -6.30 8.13 -21.79
CA VAL A 74 -5.66 9.37 -22.25
C VAL A 74 -5.48 9.39 -23.76
N LEU A 75 -5.03 8.30 -24.38
CA LEU A 75 -4.87 8.19 -25.83
C LEU A 75 -6.22 8.26 -26.55
N LYS A 76 -7.24 7.62 -25.99
CA LYS A 76 -8.62 7.74 -26.52
C LYS A 76 -9.11 9.18 -26.50
N LYS A 77 -8.95 9.89 -25.40
CA LYS A 77 -9.31 11.31 -25.26
C LYS A 77 -8.53 12.19 -26.24
N GLU A 78 -7.25 11.88 -26.48
CA GLU A 78 -6.43 12.57 -27.48
C GLU A 78 -7.03 12.41 -28.87
N ARG A 79 -7.34 11.16 -29.30
CA ARG A 79 -7.94 10.87 -30.61
C ARG A 79 -9.33 11.50 -30.78
N GLU A 80 -10.07 11.67 -29.70
CA GLU A 80 -11.37 12.37 -29.67
C GLU A 80 -11.23 13.91 -29.66
N GLY A 81 -10.01 14.46 -29.68
CA GLY A 81 -9.76 15.91 -29.69
C GLY A 81 -10.03 16.60 -28.34
N LYS A 82 -10.15 15.86 -27.25
CA LYS A 82 -10.48 16.42 -25.91
C LYS A 82 -9.40 17.39 -25.38
N TYR A 83 -8.19 17.30 -25.89
CA TYR A 83 -7.07 18.17 -25.48
C TYR A 83 -6.90 19.40 -26.37
N LEU A 84 -7.79 19.63 -27.35
CA LEU A 84 -7.84 20.85 -28.18
C LEU A 84 -6.49 21.20 -28.83
N GLY A 85 -5.79 20.20 -29.37
CA GLY A 85 -4.49 20.38 -30.05
C GLY A 85 -3.28 20.58 -29.14
N LYS A 86 -3.45 20.47 -27.81
CA LYS A 86 -2.32 20.51 -26.87
C LYS A 86 -1.43 19.27 -27.04
N THR A 87 -0.12 19.44 -26.82
CA THR A 87 0.81 18.31 -26.68
C THR A 87 0.47 17.51 -25.44
N VAL A 88 0.12 16.22 -25.63
CA VAL A 88 -0.20 15.31 -24.52
C VAL A 88 1.09 14.68 -23.99
N GLN A 89 1.33 14.78 -22.70
CA GLN A 89 2.56 14.36 -22.02
C GLN A 89 2.23 13.55 -20.77
N VAL A 90 3.20 12.82 -20.21
CA VAL A 90 3.03 12.10 -18.94
C VAL A 90 2.63 13.07 -17.83
N ILE A 91 3.35 14.21 -17.74
CA ILE A 91 2.97 15.33 -16.89
C ILE A 91 2.44 16.46 -17.79
N PRO A 92 1.21 16.95 -17.61
CA PRO A 92 0.28 16.60 -16.51
C PRO A 92 -0.75 15.50 -16.85
N HIS A 93 -0.90 15.05 -18.09
CA HIS A 93 -2.11 14.33 -18.52
C HIS A 93 -2.26 12.94 -17.89
N ILE A 94 -1.17 12.17 -17.79
CA ILE A 94 -1.17 10.87 -17.11
C ILE A 94 -1.26 11.06 -15.59
N THR A 95 -0.48 11.99 -15.03
CA THR A 95 -0.50 12.25 -13.60
C THR A 95 -1.86 12.81 -13.13
N ASP A 96 -2.50 13.67 -13.91
CA ASP A 96 -3.85 14.18 -13.60
C ASP A 96 -4.88 13.03 -13.63
N ARG A 97 -4.79 12.11 -14.60
CA ARG A 97 -5.68 10.95 -14.66
C ARG A 97 -5.53 10.03 -13.45
N ILE A 98 -4.30 9.85 -12.96
CA ILE A 98 -4.03 9.11 -11.72
C ILE A 98 -4.64 9.83 -10.51
N LYS A 99 -4.44 11.15 -10.40
CA LYS A 99 -5.02 11.97 -9.33
C LYS A 99 -6.56 11.94 -9.33
N GLU A 100 -7.17 12.00 -10.50
CA GLU A 100 -8.62 11.84 -10.66
C GLU A 100 -9.09 10.48 -10.10
N PHE A 101 -8.40 9.39 -10.43
CA PHE A 101 -8.70 8.07 -9.89
C PHE A 101 -8.61 8.04 -8.37
N ILE A 102 -7.55 8.60 -7.78
CA ILE A 102 -7.37 8.66 -6.32
C ILE A 102 -8.51 9.44 -5.65
N LYS A 103 -8.97 10.52 -6.28
CA LYS A 103 -10.01 11.40 -5.74
C LYS A 103 -11.42 10.87 -5.96
N ASN A 104 -11.64 10.09 -7.02
CA ASN A 104 -12.98 9.66 -7.42
C ASN A 104 -13.63 8.83 -6.32
N ASP A 105 -14.94 9.04 -6.09
CA ASP A 105 -15.80 8.25 -5.17
C ASP A 105 -15.23 8.07 -3.75
N SER A 106 -14.45 9.07 -3.27
CA SER A 106 -13.79 9.03 -1.94
C SER A 106 -14.47 9.89 -0.88
N SER A 107 -15.54 10.62 -1.22
CA SER A 107 -16.16 11.64 -0.34
C SER A 107 -16.84 11.08 0.91
N LYS A 108 -17.10 9.78 0.95
CA LYS A 108 -17.78 9.12 2.09
C LYS A 108 -16.82 8.47 3.07
N GLU A 109 -15.52 8.47 2.76
CA GLU A 109 -14.50 7.77 3.54
C GLU A 109 -13.71 8.76 4.41
N ASP A 110 -13.33 8.30 5.62
CA ASP A 110 -12.42 9.06 6.48
C ASP A 110 -10.96 8.92 5.98
N PHE A 111 -10.61 7.75 5.44
CA PHE A 111 -9.29 7.43 4.89
C PHE A 111 -9.40 6.69 3.55
N VAL A 112 -8.59 7.09 2.60
CA VAL A 112 -8.30 6.33 1.38
C VAL A 112 -6.84 5.89 1.43
N ILE A 113 -6.60 4.59 1.39
CA ILE A 113 -5.26 4.02 1.36
C ILE A 113 -4.98 3.60 -0.08
N CYS A 114 -4.01 4.24 -0.70
CA CYS A 114 -3.55 3.90 -2.04
C CYS A 114 -2.28 3.05 -1.95
N GLU A 115 -2.32 1.83 -2.43
CA GLU A 115 -1.15 0.98 -2.58
C GLU A 115 -0.63 1.09 -4.02
N ILE A 116 0.64 1.45 -4.16
CA ILE A 116 1.33 1.50 -5.44
C ILE A 116 2.11 0.21 -5.59
N GLY A 117 1.83 -0.53 -6.66
CA GLY A 117 2.57 -1.73 -7.01
C GLY A 117 3.98 -1.43 -7.50
N GLY A 118 4.80 -2.48 -7.60
CA GLY A 118 6.20 -2.39 -8.02
C GLY A 118 7.15 -1.92 -6.91
N ILE A 119 8.36 -1.61 -7.28
CA ILE A 119 9.44 -1.20 -6.39
C ILE A 119 9.78 0.27 -6.66
N VAL A 120 10.11 1.02 -5.61
CA VAL A 120 10.62 2.39 -5.77
C VAL A 120 11.93 2.35 -6.58
N GLY A 121 11.95 3.10 -7.68
CA GLY A 121 13.04 3.08 -8.66
C GLY A 121 12.68 2.38 -9.97
N ASP A 122 11.59 1.61 -10.02
CA ASP A 122 11.10 1.04 -11.26
C ASP A 122 10.56 2.14 -12.18
N ILE A 123 10.90 2.07 -13.46
CA ILE A 123 10.48 3.06 -14.48
C ILE A 123 8.95 3.13 -14.55
N GLU A 124 8.30 1.98 -14.48
CA GLU A 124 6.84 1.84 -14.59
C GLU A 124 6.09 2.53 -13.43
N SER A 125 6.71 2.59 -12.25
CA SER A 125 6.11 3.19 -11.06
C SER A 125 6.22 4.70 -11.00
N LEU A 126 7.16 5.31 -11.76
CA LEU A 126 7.45 6.74 -11.70
C LEU A 126 6.24 7.64 -11.92
N PRO A 127 5.35 7.42 -12.92
CA PRO A 127 4.17 8.26 -13.11
C PRO A 127 3.22 8.24 -11.90
N PHE A 128 3.10 7.09 -11.21
CA PHE A 128 2.29 6.97 -10.01
C PHE A 128 2.90 7.71 -8.84
N ILE A 129 4.22 7.55 -8.60
CA ILE A 129 4.92 8.23 -7.51
C ILE A 129 4.88 9.75 -7.72
N GLU A 130 5.08 10.21 -8.96
CA GLU A 130 4.95 11.63 -9.30
C GLU A 130 3.52 12.13 -9.08
N ALA A 131 2.51 11.37 -9.48
CA ALA A 131 1.11 11.74 -9.28
C ALA A 131 0.75 11.87 -7.80
N ILE A 132 1.17 10.94 -6.94
CA ILE A 132 0.90 11.04 -5.48
C ILE A 132 1.66 12.21 -4.84
N ARG A 133 2.89 12.50 -5.30
CA ARG A 133 3.65 13.67 -4.86
C ARG A 133 2.89 14.96 -5.18
N GLN A 134 2.40 15.10 -6.42
CA GLN A 134 1.56 16.23 -6.84
C GLN A 134 0.25 16.27 -6.04
N PHE A 135 -0.43 15.14 -5.91
CA PHE A 135 -1.70 15.05 -5.19
C PHE A 135 -1.59 15.48 -3.73
N ALA A 136 -0.50 15.07 -3.04
CA ALA A 136 -0.24 15.52 -1.68
C ALA A 136 -0.08 17.05 -1.56
N ASN A 137 0.51 17.70 -2.57
CA ASN A 137 0.58 19.16 -2.63
C ASN A 137 -0.79 19.78 -2.89
N ASP A 138 -1.58 19.18 -3.82
CA ASP A 138 -2.92 19.69 -4.19
C ASP A 138 -3.90 19.69 -2.98
N ILE A 139 -3.90 18.61 -2.19
CA ILE A 139 -4.77 18.48 -1.01
C ILE A 139 -4.16 19.08 0.27
N GLY A 140 -2.90 19.50 0.21
CA GLY A 140 -2.09 19.94 1.34
C GLY A 140 -1.43 18.80 2.09
N LYS A 141 -0.13 18.89 2.30
CA LYS A 141 0.73 17.83 2.90
C LYS A 141 0.19 17.25 4.22
N LYS A 142 -0.49 18.05 5.03
CA LYS A 142 -1.11 17.60 6.29
C LYS A 142 -2.26 16.59 6.10
N ASN A 143 -2.77 16.45 4.88
CA ASN A 143 -3.87 15.55 4.52
C ASN A 143 -3.38 14.30 3.77
N ALA A 144 -2.07 14.16 3.56
CA ALA A 144 -1.44 13.01 2.94
C ALA A 144 -0.36 12.44 3.86
N LEU A 145 -0.31 11.12 3.99
CA LEU A 145 0.67 10.38 4.78
C LEU A 145 1.37 9.38 3.86
N PHE A 146 2.69 9.43 3.80
CA PHE A 146 3.49 8.49 3.03
C PHE A 146 4.05 7.38 3.92
N ILE A 147 3.61 6.15 3.66
CA ILE A 147 4.12 4.94 4.32
C ILE A 147 4.98 4.18 3.31
N HIS A 148 6.23 3.97 3.64
CA HIS A 148 7.16 3.21 2.81
C HIS A 148 7.43 1.84 3.40
N LEU A 149 7.15 0.79 2.62
CA LEU A 149 7.42 -0.59 3.01
C LEU A 149 8.80 -1.01 2.49
N THR A 150 9.67 -1.53 3.37
CA THR A 150 11.01 -1.95 3.03
C THR A 150 11.33 -3.33 3.55
N LEU A 151 12.31 -4.00 2.93
CA LEU A 151 12.89 -5.22 3.44
C LEU A 151 14.17 -4.90 4.21
N VAL A 152 14.28 -5.44 5.43
CA VAL A 152 15.48 -5.43 6.25
C VAL A 152 16.02 -6.87 6.30
N PRO A 153 16.90 -7.26 5.37
CA PRO A 153 17.32 -8.64 5.25
C PRO A 153 18.23 -9.06 6.40
N TYR A 154 18.07 -10.31 6.80
CA TYR A 154 18.98 -11.00 7.69
C TYR A 154 19.90 -11.91 6.88
N LEU A 155 21.22 -11.75 7.03
CA LEU A 155 22.21 -12.56 6.37
C LEU A 155 22.65 -13.70 7.29
N LYS A 156 22.20 -14.92 6.99
CA LYS A 156 22.51 -16.11 7.80
C LYS A 156 24.00 -16.40 7.89
N SER A 157 24.77 -16.11 6.83
CA SER A 157 26.21 -16.35 6.75
C SER A 157 27.03 -15.49 7.71
N SER A 158 26.58 -14.29 8.03
CA SER A 158 27.27 -13.34 8.92
C SER A 158 26.51 -13.07 10.21
N ASP A 159 25.35 -13.73 10.41
CA ASP A 159 24.44 -13.51 11.55
C ASP A 159 24.11 -12.03 11.76
N GLU A 160 23.82 -11.32 10.66
CA GLU A 160 23.71 -9.86 10.67
C GLU A 160 22.45 -9.36 9.96
N ILE A 161 21.80 -8.36 10.56
CA ILE A 161 20.71 -7.58 9.93
C ILE A 161 21.31 -6.43 9.15
N LYS A 162 20.88 -6.25 7.89
CA LYS A 162 21.35 -5.17 7.02
C LYS A 162 20.28 -4.08 6.84
N SER A 163 20.57 -2.87 7.31
CA SER A 163 19.72 -1.69 7.14
C SER A 163 20.01 -0.90 5.85
N LYS A 164 21.09 -1.23 5.13
CA LYS A 164 21.49 -0.52 3.89
C LYS A 164 20.42 -0.56 2.79
N PRO A 165 19.77 -1.70 2.47
CA PRO A 165 18.73 -1.74 1.46
C PRO A 165 17.58 -0.77 1.74
N THR A 166 17.13 -0.70 3.00
CA THR A 166 16.12 0.28 3.44
C THR A 166 16.58 1.72 3.22
N GLN A 167 17.83 2.05 3.60
CA GLN A 167 18.39 3.39 3.40
C GLN A 167 18.45 3.77 1.92
N HIS A 168 18.83 2.85 1.04
CA HIS A 168 18.88 3.06 -0.41
C HIS A 168 17.49 3.27 -0.97
N SER A 169 16.52 2.43 -0.62
CA SER A 169 15.14 2.55 -1.08
C SER A 169 14.50 3.89 -0.68
N VAL A 170 14.74 4.35 0.57
CA VAL A 170 14.26 5.67 1.02
C VAL A 170 14.99 6.80 0.31
N LYS A 171 16.30 6.66 0.05
CA LYS A 171 17.06 7.66 -0.73
C LYS A 171 16.48 7.81 -2.13
N GLU A 172 16.15 6.70 -2.79
CA GLU A 172 15.54 6.70 -4.11
C GLU A 172 14.17 7.38 -4.09
N LEU A 173 13.29 7.04 -3.14
CA LEU A 173 12.01 7.70 -2.98
C LEU A 173 12.14 9.21 -2.77
N ARG A 174 13.12 9.64 -1.97
CA ARG A 174 13.42 11.06 -1.72
C ARG A 174 13.94 11.78 -2.97
N SER A 175 14.67 11.10 -3.86
CA SER A 175 15.15 11.71 -5.12
C SER A 175 14.00 12.09 -6.05
N ILE A 176 12.85 11.37 -5.93
CA ILE A 176 11.60 11.69 -6.64
C ILE A 176 10.79 12.81 -5.94
N GLY A 177 11.24 13.25 -4.75
CA GLY A 177 10.59 14.32 -4.00
C GLY A 177 9.55 13.86 -2.95
N VAL A 178 9.54 12.58 -2.60
CA VAL A 178 8.65 12.02 -1.57
C VAL A 178 9.46 11.66 -0.33
N GLN A 179 9.17 12.28 0.80
CA GLN A 179 9.72 11.92 2.11
C GLN A 179 8.70 10.99 2.81
N PRO A 180 9.09 9.76 3.18
CA PRO A 180 8.20 8.91 3.97
C PRO A 180 8.02 9.47 5.38
N ASP A 181 6.80 9.38 5.89
CA ASP A 181 6.44 9.77 7.27
C ASP A 181 6.54 8.57 8.22
N ILE A 182 6.26 7.37 7.69
CA ILE A 182 6.37 6.08 8.40
C ILE A 182 7.12 5.10 7.50
N ILE A 183 8.02 4.33 8.10
CA ILE A 183 8.69 3.22 7.42
C ILE A 183 8.26 1.92 8.08
N ILE A 184 7.74 0.98 7.28
CA ILE A 184 7.45 -0.38 7.72
C ILE A 184 8.61 -1.27 7.27
N CYS A 185 9.31 -1.83 8.24
CA CYS A 185 10.49 -2.67 8.03
C CYS A 185 10.11 -4.14 8.17
N ARG A 186 9.96 -4.85 7.03
CA ARG A 186 9.78 -6.30 7.05
C ARG A 186 11.11 -6.99 7.31
N SER A 187 11.12 -7.98 8.19
CA SER A 187 12.31 -8.73 8.55
C SER A 187 11.95 -10.16 8.98
N GLU A 188 12.85 -11.13 8.74
CA GLU A 188 12.72 -12.51 9.25
C GLU A 188 12.87 -12.57 10.78
N ARG A 189 13.58 -11.61 11.38
CA ARG A 189 13.90 -11.56 12.81
C ARG A 189 13.63 -10.18 13.40
N PRO A 190 13.42 -10.07 14.72
CA PRO A 190 13.31 -8.78 15.40
C PRO A 190 14.49 -7.86 15.08
N ILE A 191 14.20 -6.59 14.80
CA ILE A 191 15.19 -5.58 14.45
C ILE A 191 15.69 -4.91 15.74
N PRO A 192 16.97 -5.04 16.10
CA PRO A 192 17.52 -4.41 17.31
C PRO A 192 17.28 -2.90 17.32
N LEU A 193 17.09 -2.34 18.50
CA LEU A 193 16.79 -0.90 18.67
C LEU A 193 17.83 0.01 18.01
N GLU A 194 19.10 -0.35 18.07
CA GLU A 194 20.19 0.40 17.41
C GLU A 194 20.06 0.43 15.90
N HIS A 195 19.60 -0.65 15.25
CA HIS A 195 19.31 -0.67 13.83
C HIS A 195 18.08 0.19 13.50
N ARG A 196 17.04 0.17 14.33
CA ARG A 196 15.88 1.07 14.18
C ARG A 196 16.28 2.54 14.33
N LYS A 197 17.17 2.87 15.31
CA LYS A 197 17.74 4.22 15.44
C LYS A 197 18.54 4.63 14.20
N LYS A 198 19.34 3.71 13.65
CA LYS A 198 20.11 3.94 12.43
C LYS A 198 19.19 4.21 11.23
N ILE A 199 18.14 3.40 11.03
CA ILE A 199 17.14 3.63 9.98
C ILE A 199 16.47 4.99 10.18
N SER A 200 16.01 5.30 11.38
CA SER A 200 15.41 6.60 11.74
C SER A 200 16.31 7.77 11.33
N LEU A 201 17.58 7.73 11.71
CA LEU A 201 18.55 8.79 11.41
C LEU A 201 18.78 8.96 9.90
N PHE A 202 19.10 7.86 9.19
CA PHE A 202 19.45 7.94 7.76
C PHE A 202 18.25 8.23 6.86
N CYS A 203 17.07 7.81 7.29
CA CYS A 203 15.83 8.00 6.52
C CYS A 203 15.06 9.27 6.91
N ASN A 204 15.53 10.02 7.90
CA ASN A 204 14.89 11.24 8.41
C ASN A 204 13.43 11.00 8.83
N VAL A 205 13.21 9.97 9.65
CA VAL A 205 11.90 9.58 10.19
C VAL A 205 12.01 9.38 11.69
N ASP A 206 11.07 9.86 12.48
CA ASP A 206 11.07 9.63 13.93
C ASP A 206 11.15 8.14 14.25
N ILE A 207 11.91 7.75 15.26
CA ILE A 207 12.09 6.35 15.64
C ILE A 207 10.77 5.62 15.95
N LYS A 208 9.78 6.33 16.49
CA LYS A 208 8.43 5.79 16.74
C LYS A 208 7.66 5.46 15.46
N ASN A 209 8.10 5.99 14.32
CA ASN A 209 7.53 5.77 12.99
C ASN A 209 8.35 4.75 12.17
N VAL A 210 9.41 4.17 12.74
CA VAL A 210 10.10 3.00 12.19
C VAL A 210 9.42 1.76 12.77
N ILE A 211 8.46 1.24 12.03
CA ILE A 211 7.60 0.12 12.43
C ILE A 211 8.24 -1.19 12.01
N GLU A 212 8.45 -2.06 12.97
CA GLU A 212 8.93 -3.42 12.70
C GLU A 212 7.76 -4.32 12.27
N THR A 213 8.00 -5.18 11.29
CA THR A 213 7.09 -6.30 10.99
C THR A 213 7.92 -7.57 10.74
N VAL A 214 7.98 -8.41 11.76
CA VAL A 214 8.63 -9.73 11.67
C VAL A 214 7.70 -10.68 10.94
N ASP A 215 8.28 -11.57 10.14
CA ASP A 215 7.52 -12.60 9.43
C ASP A 215 6.67 -13.41 10.42
N VAL A 216 5.39 -13.52 10.10
CA VAL A 216 4.39 -14.16 10.96
C VAL A 216 4.09 -15.58 10.47
N ARG A 217 3.62 -16.44 11.35
CA ARG A 217 3.29 -17.85 11.02
C ARG A 217 2.08 -17.97 10.09
N THR A 218 1.19 -17.00 10.16
CA THR A 218 0.04 -16.85 9.27
C THR A 218 -0.25 -15.38 9.02
N ILE A 219 -0.68 -15.02 7.80
CA ILE A 219 -1.01 -13.63 7.44
C ILE A 219 -2.05 -13.01 8.38
N TYR A 220 -2.87 -13.80 9.04
CA TYR A 220 -3.88 -13.34 9.99
C TYR A 220 -3.30 -12.83 11.33
N GLU A 221 -2.01 -13.05 11.59
CA GLU A 221 -1.30 -12.40 12.70
C GLU A 221 -0.88 -10.95 12.38
N ALA A 222 -0.82 -10.56 11.09
CA ALA A 222 -0.34 -9.25 10.68
C ALA A 222 -1.09 -8.06 11.35
N PRO A 223 -2.44 -8.04 11.46
CA PRO A 223 -3.12 -6.96 12.19
C PRO A 223 -2.70 -6.88 13.66
N ILE A 224 -2.39 -8.02 14.29
CA ILE A 224 -1.96 -8.08 15.70
C ILE A 224 -0.53 -7.54 15.83
N SER A 225 0.35 -7.88 14.89
CA SER A 225 1.73 -7.39 14.84
C SER A 225 1.76 -5.86 14.68
N PHE A 226 1.06 -5.32 13.68
CA PHE A 226 0.97 -3.87 13.46
C PHE A 226 0.35 -3.12 14.65
N PHE A 227 -0.61 -3.73 15.34
CA PHE A 227 -1.17 -3.12 16.54
C PHE A 227 -0.17 -3.06 17.69
N ARG A 228 0.66 -4.10 17.89
CA ARG A 228 1.74 -4.09 18.90
C ARG A 228 2.74 -2.97 18.65
N GLU A 229 3.09 -2.76 17.38
CA GLU A 229 3.96 -1.68 16.93
C GLU A 229 3.28 -0.30 16.87
N LYS A 230 2.00 -0.21 17.27
CA LYS A 230 1.22 1.03 17.35
C LYS A 230 1.10 1.78 16.00
N LEU A 231 1.11 1.06 14.87
CA LEU A 231 1.01 1.67 13.53
C LEU A 231 -0.22 2.56 13.40
N ASP A 232 -1.38 2.08 13.86
CA ASP A 232 -2.63 2.85 13.86
C ASP A 232 -2.56 4.12 14.70
N VAL A 233 -1.86 4.07 15.83
CA VAL A 233 -1.63 5.25 16.70
C VAL A 233 -0.76 6.27 16.00
N GLN A 234 0.31 5.86 15.31
CA GLN A 234 1.17 6.80 14.57
C GLN A 234 0.41 7.46 13.41
N VAL A 235 -0.42 6.69 12.68
CA VAL A 235 -1.27 7.25 11.62
C VAL A 235 -2.24 8.30 12.20
N LEU A 236 -2.94 8.00 13.29
CA LEU A 236 -3.86 8.94 13.93
C LEU A 236 -3.14 10.18 14.47
N ASN A 237 -1.96 10.01 15.06
CA ASN A 237 -1.14 11.13 15.56
C ASN A 237 -0.71 12.06 14.44
N TYR A 238 -0.32 11.52 13.28
CA TYR A 238 0.05 12.32 12.11
C TYR A 238 -1.08 13.26 11.69
N PHE A 239 -2.30 12.72 11.57
CA PHE A 239 -3.48 13.50 11.19
C PHE A 239 -4.11 14.28 12.37
N LYS A 240 -3.52 14.22 13.57
CA LYS A 240 -4.05 14.83 14.80
C LYS A 240 -5.48 14.37 15.11
N LEU A 241 -5.77 13.11 14.82
CA LEU A 241 -7.07 12.50 15.06
C LEU A 241 -7.08 11.67 16.36
N LYS A 242 -8.23 11.63 17.01
CA LYS A 242 -8.45 10.78 18.20
C LYS A 242 -9.16 9.50 17.79
N SER A 243 -8.84 8.38 18.45
CA SER A 243 -9.59 7.14 18.27
C SER A 243 -11.07 7.36 18.63
N LYS A 244 -12.00 7.00 17.74
CA LYS A 244 -13.45 7.09 17.98
C LYS A 244 -13.92 5.98 18.94
N LYS A 245 -13.21 4.84 18.97
CA LYS A 245 -13.46 3.68 19.86
C LYS A 245 -12.18 2.88 20.08
N PRO A 246 -12.10 2.06 21.15
CA PRO A 246 -10.97 1.15 21.36
C PRO A 246 -10.80 0.18 20.19
N ALA A 247 -9.56 -0.14 19.83
CA ALA A 247 -9.29 -1.13 18.78
C ALA A 247 -9.77 -2.52 19.21
N ASN A 248 -10.46 -3.22 18.32
CA ASN A 248 -10.95 -4.56 18.54
C ASN A 248 -10.18 -5.59 17.70
N LEU A 249 -9.31 -6.35 18.36
CA LEU A 249 -8.55 -7.44 17.74
C LEU A 249 -9.07 -8.84 18.08
N LYS A 250 -10.20 -8.93 18.81
CA LYS A 250 -10.76 -10.23 19.20
C LYS A 250 -11.02 -11.17 18.00
N PRO A 251 -11.58 -10.71 16.85
CA PRO A 251 -11.78 -11.58 15.69
C PRO A 251 -10.47 -12.20 15.19
N TRP A 252 -9.43 -11.38 15.00
CA TRP A 252 -8.13 -11.85 14.51
C TRP A 252 -7.43 -12.79 15.48
N LYS A 253 -7.47 -12.51 16.78
CA LYS A 253 -6.94 -13.41 17.81
C LYS A 253 -7.66 -14.76 17.79
N LYS A 254 -9.00 -14.77 17.59
CA LYS A 254 -9.79 -16.01 17.48
C LYS A 254 -9.40 -16.82 16.24
N ILE A 255 -9.35 -16.17 15.06
CA ILE A 255 -8.97 -16.82 13.80
C ILE A 255 -7.54 -17.39 13.90
N THR A 256 -6.59 -16.60 14.35
CA THR A 256 -5.19 -17.03 14.54
C THR A 256 -5.08 -18.24 15.46
N LYS A 257 -5.81 -18.21 16.59
CA LYS A 257 -5.82 -19.35 17.52
C LYS A 257 -6.35 -20.62 16.84
N ILE A 258 -7.45 -20.52 16.09
CA ILE A 258 -8.03 -21.66 15.37
C ILE A 258 -7.02 -22.22 14.36
N ILE A 259 -6.46 -21.38 13.48
CA ILE A 259 -5.53 -21.79 12.45
C ILE A 259 -4.29 -22.50 13.03
N LEU A 260 -3.72 -21.94 14.09
CA LEU A 260 -2.51 -22.49 14.71
C LEU A 260 -2.73 -23.75 15.57
N GLN A 261 -3.96 -23.99 16.02
CA GLN A 261 -4.31 -25.14 16.86
C GLN A 261 -5.01 -26.27 16.11
N THR A 262 -5.49 -26.02 14.88
CA THR A 262 -6.21 -27.03 14.09
C THR A 262 -5.25 -28.11 13.59
N LYS A 263 -5.58 -29.37 13.87
CA LYS A 263 -4.87 -30.57 13.41
C LYS A 263 -5.65 -31.31 12.31
N LYS A 264 -6.90 -30.95 12.06
CA LYS A 264 -7.74 -31.61 11.04
C LYS A 264 -7.35 -31.10 9.65
N GLN A 265 -7.19 -32.03 8.74
CA GLN A 265 -6.95 -31.73 7.32
C GLN A 265 -8.25 -31.98 6.54
N VAL A 266 -8.49 -31.14 5.54
CA VAL A 266 -9.57 -31.28 4.57
C VAL A 266 -8.95 -31.24 3.19
N ASN A 267 -9.23 -32.29 2.41
CA ASN A 267 -8.82 -32.31 1.01
C ASN A 267 -9.85 -31.53 0.19
N ILE A 268 -9.37 -30.57 -0.61
CA ILE A 268 -10.18 -29.80 -1.56
C ILE A 268 -9.74 -30.26 -2.94
N ALA A 269 -10.70 -30.74 -3.75
CA ALA A 269 -10.46 -31.12 -5.13
C ALA A 269 -10.54 -29.89 -6.04
#